data_cdaf81b02dcac6f57c568a2cdf381aaa
#
_entry.id   cdaf81b02dcac6f57c568a2cdf381aaa
#
_cell.length_a   1.000
_cell.length_b   1.000
_cell.length_c   1.000
_cell.angle_alpha   90.00
_cell.angle_beta   90.00
_cell.angle_gamma   90.00
#
_symmetry.space_group_name_H-M   'P 1'
#
loop_
_entity.id
_entity.type
_entity.pdbx_description
1 polymer ?
#
loop_
_entity_poly.entity_id
_entity_poly.type
_entity_poly.pdbx_seq_one_letter_code
_entity_poly.pdbx_strand_id
1 'polypeptide(L)'
;MSSEKIESSKAPEPVGLYPHARKVGNLLFLSGVGPREKGSKKIPGVDLDENGNIISYDIAKQCHSVFQNIKYILEDAGSSWDKIVDVTVFLTNMKDDFPIYNKIWAEYFKENPPCRTTLEINKLPTPIAIELKVMATV
;
A
#
# COMPACT_ATOMS: atom_id res chain seq x y z
N MET A 1 -25.41 -10.86 3.44
CA MET A 1 -24.06 -11.37 3.71
C MET A 1 -23.37 -10.47 4.72
N SER A 2 -22.89 -11.03 5.79
CA SER A 2 -22.15 -10.26 6.80
C SER A 2 -20.72 -10.00 6.34
N SER A 3 -20.13 -8.90 6.82
CA SER A 3 -18.73 -8.61 6.56
C SER A 3 -17.97 -8.59 7.89
N GLU A 4 -16.70 -8.95 7.82
CA GLU A 4 -15.81 -9.00 8.96
C GLU A 4 -14.73 -7.94 8.83
N LYS A 5 -14.52 -7.17 9.91
CA LYS A 5 -13.42 -6.21 9.98
C LYS A 5 -12.13 -6.94 10.31
N ILE A 6 -11.07 -6.60 9.59
CA ILE A 6 -9.74 -7.14 9.83
C ILE A 6 -8.84 -6.02 10.34
N GLU A 7 -8.25 -6.25 11.51
CA GLU A 7 -7.26 -5.34 12.09
C GLU A 7 -5.90 -6.04 12.10
N SER A 8 -4.90 -5.41 11.52
CA SER A 8 -3.55 -5.95 11.49
C SER A 8 -2.72 -5.38 12.63
N SER A 9 -2.08 -6.24 13.39
CA SER A 9 -1.17 -5.82 14.45
C SER A 9 0.23 -5.49 13.91
N LYS A 10 0.54 -5.87 12.69
CA LYS A 10 1.85 -5.68 12.06
C LYS A 10 1.92 -4.47 11.14
N ALA A 11 0.80 -4.09 10.54
CA ALA A 11 0.72 -2.92 9.67
C ALA A 11 0.56 -1.62 10.48
N PRO A 12 0.93 -0.45 9.90
CA PRO A 12 0.74 0.83 10.61
C PRO A 12 -0.74 1.11 10.84
N GLU A 13 -1.03 1.83 11.91
CA GLU A 13 -2.39 2.20 12.28
C GLU A 13 -3.05 3.04 11.17
N PRO A 14 -4.36 2.84 10.90
CA PRO A 14 -5.07 3.70 9.97
C PRO A 14 -5.04 5.17 10.41
N VAL A 15 -5.00 6.08 9.44
CA VAL A 15 -4.99 7.53 9.73
C VAL A 15 -6.39 8.10 9.95
N GLY A 16 -7.41 7.27 9.96
CA GLY A 16 -8.80 7.67 10.17
C GLY A 16 -9.63 6.51 10.70
N LEU A 17 -10.95 6.71 10.72
CA LEU A 17 -11.87 5.69 11.24
C LEU A 17 -12.21 4.67 10.15
N TYR A 18 -11.34 3.70 9.98
CA TYR A 18 -11.54 2.58 9.05
C TYR A 18 -10.62 1.42 9.44
N PRO A 19 -11.02 0.16 9.13
CA PRO A 19 -10.18 -1.01 9.40
C PRO A 19 -9.07 -1.15 8.35
N HIS A 20 -8.12 -2.03 8.59
CA HIS A 20 -7.12 -2.38 7.58
C HIS A 20 -7.77 -3.08 6.38
N ALA A 21 -8.80 -3.89 6.64
CA ALA A 21 -9.50 -4.62 5.59
C ALA A 21 -10.89 -5.05 6.03
N ARG A 22 -11.72 -5.44 5.06
CA ARG A 22 -13.01 -6.10 5.32
C ARG A 22 -13.09 -7.35 4.46
N LYS A 23 -13.59 -8.40 5.06
CA LYS A 23 -13.83 -9.67 4.39
C LYS A 23 -15.32 -9.82 4.09
N VAL A 24 -15.69 -10.10 2.86
CA VAL A 24 -17.07 -10.32 2.43
C VAL A 24 -17.08 -11.60 1.58
N GLY A 25 -17.68 -12.67 2.12
CA GLY A 25 -17.59 -13.97 1.46
C GLY A 25 -16.13 -14.40 1.37
N ASN A 26 -15.66 -14.71 0.17
CA ASN A 26 -14.27 -15.07 -0.06
C ASN A 26 -13.43 -13.92 -0.64
N LEU A 27 -13.96 -12.69 -0.58
CA LEU A 27 -13.27 -11.50 -1.04
C LEU A 27 -12.76 -10.68 0.14
N LEU A 28 -11.59 -10.10 -0.05
CA LEU A 28 -10.94 -9.24 0.93
C LEU A 28 -10.68 -7.89 0.29
N PHE A 29 -11.19 -6.84 0.93
CA PHE A 29 -11.03 -5.46 0.49
C PHE A 29 -10.12 -4.75 1.48
N LEU A 30 -8.94 -4.32 1.03
CA LEU A 30 -8.04 -3.53 1.86
C LEU A 30 -8.39 -2.05 1.74
N SER A 31 -8.28 -1.33 2.86
CA SER A 31 -8.22 0.13 2.81
C SER A 31 -6.92 0.55 2.12
N GLY A 32 -6.83 1.78 1.66
CA GLY A 32 -5.60 2.27 1.03
C GLY A 32 -4.38 2.04 1.92
N VAL A 33 -3.32 1.49 1.35
CA VAL A 33 -2.10 1.17 2.08
C VAL A 33 -0.96 2.02 1.58
N GLY A 34 -0.28 2.69 2.50
CA GLY A 34 0.90 3.49 2.22
C GLY A 34 2.17 2.89 2.82
N PRO A 35 3.30 3.56 2.62
CA PRO A 35 4.62 3.06 3.04
C PRO A 35 5.01 3.39 4.48
N ARG A 36 4.13 3.94 5.31
CA ARG A 36 4.48 4.27 6.70
C ARG A 36 4.89 3.02 7.49
N GLU A 37 5.75 3.21 8.47
CA GLU A 37 6.13 2.14 9.38
C GLU A 37 5.21 2.14 10.61
N LYS A 38 4.91 0.94 11.12
CA LYS A 38 4.12 0.79 12.33
C LYS A 38 4.86 1.36 13.54
N GLY A 39 4.10 2.04 14.41
CA GLY A 39 4.64 2.58 15.66
C GLY A 39 5.53 3.79 15.49
N SER A 40 5.57 4.38 14.30
CA SER A 40 6.39 5.53 13.98
C SER A 40 5.66 6.43 13.00
N LYS A 41 6.00 7.71 13.03
CA LYS A 41 5.55 8.67 12.00
C LYS A 41 6.51 8.68 10.83
N LYS A 42 7.60 7.94 10.92
CA LYS A 42 8.63 7.89 9.91
C LYS A 42 8.15 7.14 8.67
N ILE A 43 8.53 7.64 7.52
CA ILE A 43 8.26 7.02 6.23
C ILE A 43 9.60 6.68 5.60
N PRO A 44 9.84 5.40 5.26
CA PRO A 44 11.12 5.01 4.66
C PRO A 44 11.47 5.83 3.42
N GLY A 45 12.68 6.35 3.38
CA GLY A 45 13.19 7.10 2.26
C GLY A 45 12.62 8.50 2.07
N VAL A 46 11.96 9.08 3.10
CA VAL A 46 11.39 10.42 3.01
C VAL A 46 12.13 11.37 3.95
N ASP A 47 12.55 12.52 3.41
CA ASP A 47 13.09 13.63 4.18
C ASP A 47 12.07 14.75 4.20
N LEU A 48 11.70 15.19 5.40
CA LEU A 48 10.73 16.25 5.60
C LEU A 48 11.40 17.51 6.14
N ASP A 49 10.85 18.68 5.78
CA ASP A 49 11.25 19.94 6.41
C ASP A 49 10.57 20.09 7.78
N GLU A 50 10.83 21.19 8.47
CA GLU A 50 10.28 21.47 9.79
C GLU A 50 8.75 21.63 9.81
N ASN A 51 8.14 21.86 8.65
CA ASN A 51 6.69 22.02 8.49
C ASN A 51 6.02 20.71 8.03
N GLY A 52 6.79 19.62 7.89
CA GLY A 52 6.26 18.32 7.47
C GLY A 52 6.11 18.17 5.96
N ASN A 53 6.69 19.07 5.17
CA ASN A 53 6.68 18.98 3.71
C ASN A 53 7.83 18.12 3.20
N ILE A 54 7.60 17.38 2.12
CA ILE A 54 8.63 16.52 1.53
C ILE A 54 9.74 17.37 0.90
N ILE A 55 10.98 17.17 1.35
CA ILE A 55 12.17 17.73 0.72
C ILE A 55 12.64 16.80 -0.40
N SER A 56 12.72 15.52 -0.10
CA SER A 56 13.13 14.49 -1.05
C SER A 56 12.60 13.14 -0.60
N TYR A 57 12.51 12.20 -1.53
CA TYR A 57 12.13 10.83 -1.20
C TYR A 57 12.79 9.82 -2.13
N ASP A 58 12.81 8.57 -1.69
CA ASP A 58 13.31 7.44 -2.46
C ASP A 58 12.10 6.54 -2.75
N ILE A 59 11.61 6.54 -3.99
CA ILE A 59 10.42 5.77 -4.37
C ILE A 59 10.63 4.27 -4.21
N ALA A 60 11.85 3.77 -4.43
CA ALA A 60 12.13 2.35 -4.28
C ALA A 60 11.90 1.89 -2.83
N LYS A 61 12.37 2.67 -1.86
CA LYS A 61 12.17 2.37 -0.44
C LYS A 61 10.68 2.40 -0.07
N GLN A 62 9.94 3.36 -0.62
CA GLN A 62 8.49 3.44 -0.39
C GLN A 62 7.76 2.24 -1.00
N CYS A 63 8.15 1.80 -2.20
CA CYS A 63 7.56 0.61 -2.84
C CYS A 63 7.76 -0.64 -1.98
N HIS A 64 8.97 -0.90 -1.52
CA HIS A 64 9.24 -2.07 -0.68
C HIS A 64 8.45 -2.01 0.63
N SER A 65 8.35 -0.83 1.22
CA SER A 65 7.60 -0.65 2.47
C SER A 65 6.10 -0.84 2.28
N VAL A 66 5.50 -0.27 1.24
CA VAL A 66 4.06 -0.43 1.00
C VAL A 66 3.71 -1.88 0.68
N PHE A 67 4.55 -2.58 -0.08
CA PHE A 67 4.33 -4.00 -0.36
C PHE A 67 4.43 -4.83 0.91
N GLN A 68 5.36 -4.53 1.79
CA GLN A 68 5.48 -5.22 3.08
C GLN A 68 4.24 -5.00 3.96
N ASN A 69 3.72 -3.77 4.00
CA ASN A 69 2.51 -3.46 4.76
C ASN A 69 1.29 -4.22 4.22
N ILE A 70 1.16 -4.33 2.90
CA ILE A 70 0.09 -5.13 2.26
C ILE A 70 0.23 -6.59 2.68
N LYS A 71 1.44 -7.12 2.66
CA LYS A 71 1.71 -8.50 3.04
C LYS A 71 1.28 -8.78 4.48
N TYR A 72 1.59 -7.86 5.40
CA TYR A 72 1.16 -7.98 6.80
C TYR A 72 -0.36 -8.06 6.91
N ILE A 73 -1.08 -7.19 6.21
CA ILE A 73 -2.55 -7.17 6.26
C ILE A 73 -3.13 -8.47 5.70
N LEU A 74 -2.61 -8.94 4.56
CA LEU A 74 -3.05 -10.18 3.94
C LEU A 74 -2.85 -11.38 4.88
N GLU A 75 -1.68 -11.49 5.49
CA GLU A 75 -1.37 -12.57 6.43
C GLU A 75 -2.31 -12.54 7.63
N ASP A 76 -2.52 -11.37 8.22
CA ASP A 76 -3.40 -11.21 9.38
C ASP A 76 -4.87 -11.45 9.04
N ALA A 77 -5.23 -11.38 7.77
CA ALA A 77 -6.58 -11.68 7.28
C ALA A 77 -6.76 -13.14 6.84
N GLY A 78 -5.71 -13.95 6.95
CA GLY A 78 -5.77 -15.34 6.49
C GLY A 78 -5.62 -15.53 5.00
N SER A 79 -5.11 -14.50 4.30
CA SER A 79 -4.84 -14.54 2.87
C SER A 79 -3.33 -14.66 2.62
N SER A 80 -2.89 -14.39 1.40
CA SER A 80 -1.48 -14.44 1.03
C SER A 80 -1.23 -13.57 -0.20
N TRP A 81 0.02 -13.30 -0.48
CA TRP A 81 0.44 -12.43 -1.59
C TRP A 81 -0.09 -12.90 -2.95
N ASP A 82 -0.05 -14.21 -3.20
CA ASP A 82 -0.49 -14.79 -4.46
C ASP A 82 -2.01 -14.77 -4.67
N LYS A 83 -2.77 -14.34 -3.67
CA LYS A 83 -4.23 -14.22 -3.73
C LYS A 83 -4.70 -12.80 -4.05
N ILE A 84 -3.79 -11.89 -4.33
CA ILE A 84 -4.15 -10.54 -4.78
C ILE A 84 -4.75 -10.63 -6.19
N VAL A 85 -5.89 -9.98 -6.39
CA VAL A 85 -6.66 -10.06 -7.64
C VAL A 85 -6.60 -8.77 -8.44
N ASP A 86 -6.66 -7.63 -7.74
CA ASP A 86 -6.75 -6.32 -8.39
C ASP A 86 -6.07 -5.26 -7.53
N VAL A 87 -5.29 -4.39 -8.19
CA VAL A 87 -4.55 -3.32 -7.51
C VAL A 87 -4.72 -2.01 -8.27
N THR A 88 -5.10 -0.97 -7.55
CA THR A 88 -5.02 0.41 -8.04
C THR A 88 -3.84 1.08 -7.35
N VAL A 89 -2.95 1.64 -8.16
CA VAL A 89 -1.73 2.30 -7.68
C VAL A 89 -1.85 3.80 -7.89
N PHE A 90 -1.65 4.56 -6.81
CA PHE A 90 -1.66 6.02 -6.84
C PHE A 90 -0.24 6.54 -6.67
N LEU A 91 0.25 7.29 -7.66
CA LEU A 91 1.56 7.92 -7.64
C LEU A 91 1.39 9.44 -7.64
N THR A 92 2.29 10.17 -6.99
CA THR A 92 2.28 11.63 -7.03
C THR A 92 3.21 12.20 -8.10
N ASN A 93 4.08 11.37 -8.68
CA ASN A 93 4.99 11.77 -9.76
C ASN A 93 5.19 10.61 -10.73
N MET A 94 4.28 10.49 -11.68
CA MET A 94 4.28 9.40 -12.66
C MET A 94 5.56 9.40 -13.49
N LYS A 95 5.99 10.57 -13.94
CA LYS A 95 7.14 10.68 -14.84
C LYS A 95 8.42 10.11 -14.24
N ASP A 96 8.73 10.48 -13.00
CA ASP A 96 9.97 10.08 -12.36
C ASP A 96 9.88 8.71 -11.69
N ASP A 97 8.71 8.38 -11.15
CA ASP A 97 8.56 7.20 -10.28
C ASP A 97 8.07 5.95 -11.00
N PHE A 98 7.32 6.11 -12.09
CA PHE A 98 6.74 4.95 -12.78
C PHE A 98 7.80 3.93 -13.24
N PRO A 99 8.92 4.32 -13.87
CA PRO A 99 9.90 3.33 -14.31
C PRO A 99 10.48 2.51 -13.15
N ILE A 100 10.74 3.14 -12.03
CA ILE A 100 11.31 2.48 -10.85
C ILE A 100 10.26 1.56 -10.20
N TYR A 101 9.08 2.09 -9.94
CA TYR A 101 7.96 1.35 -9.38
C TYR A 101 7.59 0.15 -10.26
N ASN A 102 7.50 0.35 -11.57
CA ASN A 102 7.11 -0.71 -12.51
C ASN A 102 8.10 -1.88 -12.50
N LYS A 103 9.39 -1.59 -12.37
CA LYS A 103 10.43 -2.61 -12.26
C LYS A 103 10.31 -3.41 -10.96
N ILE A 104 10.09 -2.71 -9.83
CA ILE A 104 9.91 -3.36 -8.53
C ILE A 104 8.64 -4.20 -8.51
N TRP A 105 7.54 -3.68 -9.08
CA TRP A 105 6.29 -4.42 -9.25
C TRP A 105 6.54 -5.77 -9.93
N ALA A 106 7.28 -5.77 -11.02
CA ALA A 106 7.56 -6.98 -11.77
C ALA A 106 8.31 -8.03 -10.93
N GLU A 107 9.18 -7.60 -10.02
CA GLU A 107 9.89 -8.51 -9.12
C GLU A 107 8.94 -9.18 -8.11
N TYR A 108 7.95 -8.43 -7.60
CA TYR A 108 7.00 -8.94 -6.61
C TYR A 108 5.88 -9.79 -7.21
N PHE A 109 5.50 -9.53 -8.46
CA PHE A 109 4.32 -10.14 -9.08
C PHE A 109 4.62 -10.99 -10.32
N LYS A 110 5.85 -11.40 -10.53
CA LYS A 110 6.23 -12.15 -11.73
C LYS A 110 5.53 -13.50 -11.86
N GLU A 111 5.19 -14.15 -10.74
CA GLU A 111 4.59 -15.48 -10.73
C GLU A 111 3.08 -15.44 -10.99
N ASN A 112 2.40 -14.45 -10.44
CA ASN A 112 0.94 -14.36 -10.49
C ASN A 112 0.49 -12.90 -10.47
N PRO A 113 0.68 -12.15 -11.58
CA PRO A 113 0.34 -10.74 -11.59
C PRO A 113 -1.17 -10.50 -11.51
N PRO A 114 -1.61 -9.61 -10.63
CA PRO A 114 -3.02 -9.21 -10.56
C PRO A 114 -3.35 -8.20 -11.67
N CYS A 115 -4.62 -7.89 -11.81
CA CYS A 115 -5.03 -6.73 -12.59
C CYS A 115 -4.46 -5.47 -11.94
N ARG A 116 -4.13 -4.47 -12.76
CA ARG A 116 -3.52 -3.23 -12.25
C ARG A 116 -3.99 -2.01 -13.01
N THR A 117 -4.26 -0.95 -12.27
CA THR A 117 -4.48 0.40 -12.81
C THR A 117 -3.55 1.34 -12.08
N THR A 118 -2.79 2.16 -12.81
CA THR A 118 -1.86 3.14 -12.23
C THR A 118 -2.30 4.55 -12.59
N LEU A 119 -2.42 5.41 -11.58
CA LEU A 119 -2.91 6.78 -11.71
C LEU A 119 -1.91 7.75 -11.07
N GLU A 120 -1.81 8.95 -11.65
CA GLU A 120 -1.15 10.07 -10.98
C GLU A 120 -2.20 10.92 -10.30
N ILE A 121 -1.92 11.31 -9.06
CA ILE A 121 -2.81 12.15 -8.26
C ILE A 121 -2.02 13.33 -7.68
N ASN A 122 -2.73 14.35 -7.23
CA ASN A 122 -2.10 15.57 -6.68
C ASN A 122 -1.39 15.30 -5.36
N LYS A 123 -2.07 14.61 -4.42
CA LYS A 123 -1.61 14.55 -3.04
C LYS A 123 -2.25 13.38 -2.32
N LEU A 124 -1.55 12.84 -1.35
CA LEU A 124 -2.03 11.79 -0.44
C LEU A 124 -2.16 12.35 0.98
N PRO A 125 -2.95 11.70 1.86
CA PRO A 125 -3.20 12.21 3.24
C PRO A 125 -1.96 12.37 4.11
N THR A 126 -0.92 11.57 3.86
CA THR A 126 0.36 11.67 4.57
C THR A 126 1.46 11.99 3.55
N PRO A 127 2.66 12.44 3.97
CA PRO A 127 3.72 12.83 3.02
C PRO A 127 4.38 11.62 2.38
N ILE A 128 3.66 10.95 1.50
CA ILE A 128 4.08 9.75 0.76
C ILE A 128 3.92 9.98 -0.74
N ALA A 129 4.61 9.20 -1.54
CA ALA A 129 4.58 9.31 -3.00
C ALA A 129 3.84 8.16 -3.68
N ILE A 130 3.42 7.15 -2.92
CA ILE A 130 2.71 5.97 -3.43
C ILE A 130 1.71 5.45 -2.41
N GLU A 131 0.55 5.02 -2.91
CA GLU A 131 -0.46 4.33 -2.11
C GLU A 131 -1.13 3.29 -3.01
N LEU A 132 -1.51 2.16 -2.44
CA LEU A 132 -2.16 1.08 -3.16
C LEU A 132 -3.53 0.74 -2.57
N LYS A 133 -4.50 0.50 -3.46
CA LYS A 133 -5.80 -0.09 -3.12
C LYS A 133 -5.80 -1.52 -3.63
N VAL A 134 -6.01 -2.48 -2.75
CA VAL A 134 -5.86 -3.91 -3.05
C VAL A 134 -7.15 -4.68 -2.79
N MET A 135 -7.46 -5.60 -3.68
CA MET A 135 -8.49 -6.61 -3.49
C MET A 135 -7.84 -7.98 -3.65
N ALA A 136 -8.22 -8.90 -2.77
CA ALA A 136 -7.67 -10.25 -2.75
C ALA A 136 -8.78 -11.27 -2.47
N THR A 137 -8.45 -12.54 -2.60
CA THR A 137 -9.30 -13.62 -2.10
C THR A 137 -8.75 -14.16 -0.79
N VAL A 138 -9.56 -14.94 -0.10
CA VAL A 138 -9.17 -15.54 1.18
C VAL A 138 -9.13 -17.05 1.05
#